data_2def4d0fceef9dda82d61ed7286ca089
#
_entry.id   2def4d0fceef9dda82d61ed7286ca089
#
_cell.length_a   1.000
_cell.length_b   1.000
_cell.length_c   1.000
_cell.angle_alpha   90.00
_cell.angle_beta   90.00
_cell.angle_gamma   90.00
#
_symmetry.space_group_name_H-M   'P 1'
#
loop_
_entity.id
_entity.type
_entity.pdbx_description
1 polymer ?
#
loop_
_entity_poly.entity_id
_entity_poly.type
_entity_poly.pdbx_seq_one_letter_code
_entity_poly.pdbx_strand_id
1 'polypeptide(L)'
;MEILKEMGIPDHLNCLLRNLYAGQETTVRTGYGTIDWSQIGKGVRQGCILSPCLFNFYAEYIMRNAGLEEAQAGIKIAGRNINKLRNTEDTTLRAESEEELKNFLMKEKEESVKVGLRLNSKKTKIMASRSITSWEIDGERVETVPDFIFGGSEITADGDCSHEIKRRLLLGRKVMTNLLCSEPLSLNRPRERASPPR
;
A
#
# COMPACT_ATOMS: atom_id res chain seq x y z
N MET A 1 1.28 -12.38 -15.92
CA MET A 1 0.63 -11.96 -17.18
C MET A 1 -0.74 -12.60 -17.38
N GLU A 2 -0.94 -13.85 -17.00
CA GLU A 2 -2.27 -14.51 -17.01
C GLU A 2 -3.28 -13.78 -16.15
N ILE A 3 -2.92 -13.43 -14.93
CA ILE A 3 -3.76 -12.64 -14.01
C ILE A 3 -4.32 -11.37 -14.66
N LEU A 4 -3.50 -10.65 -15.43
CA LEU A 4 -3.96 -9.42 -16.10
C LEU A 4 -5.00 -9.70 -17.17
N LYS A 5 -4.89 -10.85 -17.87
CA LYS A 5 -5.90 -11.29 -18.84
C LYS A 5 -7.22 -11.66 -18.14
N GLU A 6 -7.14 -12.41 -17.06
CA GLU A 6 -8.31 -12.75 -16.22
C GLU A 6 -8.99 -11.51 -15.65
N MET A 7 -8.21 -10.48 -15.34
CA MET A 7 -8.72 -9.17 -14.90
C MET A 7 -9.26 -8.28 -16.03
N GLY A 8 -9.31 -8.80 -17.26
CA GLY A 8 -9.90 -8.12 -18.41
C GLY A 8 -8.98 -7.13 -19.12
N ILE A 9 -7.67 -7.17 -18.87
CA ILE A 9 -6.71 -6.31 -19.59
C ILE A 9 -6.53 -6.83 -21.02
N PRO A 10 -6.74 -5.98 -22.05
CA PRO A 10 -6.62 -6.37 -23.46
C PRO A 10 -5.26 -6.95 -23.82
N ASP A 11 -5.25 -7.90 -24.76
CA ASP A 11 -4.04 -8.64 -25.14
C ASP A 11 -2.91 -7.75 -25.66
N HIS A 12 -3.23 -6.67 -26.39
CA HIS A 12 -2.21 -5.73 -26.88
C HIS A 12 -1.50 -5.01 -25.73
N LEU A 13 -2.19 -4.64 -24.64
CA LEU A 13 -1.58 -4.05 -23.45
C LEU A 13 -0.76 -5.07 -22.68
N ASN A 14 -1.24 -6.33 -22.60
CA ASN A 14 -0.48 -7.41 -21.99
C ASN A 14 0.82 -7.68 -22.75
N CYS A 15 0.79 -7.60 -24.09
CA CYS A 15 1.98 -7.74 -24.94
C CYS A 15 2.98 -6.59 -24.67
N LEU A 16 2.51 -5.35 -24.61
CA LEU A 16 3.35 -4.20 -24.29
C LEU A 16 4.00 -4.32 -22.91
N LEU A 17 3.23 -4.71 -21.89
CA LEU A 17 3.75 -4.93 -20.54
C LEU A 17 4.78 -6.06 -20.51
N ARG A 18 4.53 -7.16 -21.24
CA ARG A 18 5.50 -8.27 -21.36
C ARG A 18 6.81 -7.78 -21.95
N ASN A 19 6.77 -7.01 -23.03
CA ASN A 19 7.96 -6.45 -23.66
C ASN A 19 8.68 -5.46 -22.74
N LEU A 20 7.94 -4.66 -21.98
CA LEU A 20 8.51 -3.71 -21.02
C LEU A 20 9.29 -4.40 -19.89
N TYR A 21 8.81 -5.57 -19.44
CA TYR A 21 9.42 -6.32 -18.34
C TYR A 21 10.33 -7.46 -18.79
N ALA A 22 10.40 -7.76 -20.09
CA ALA A 22 11.28 -8.80 -20.63
C ALA A 22 12.74 -8.37 -20.58
N GLY A 23 13.62 -9.25 -20.13
CA GLY A 23 15.06 -9.05 -20.16
C GLY A 23 15.56 -7.90 -19.30
N GLN A 24 14.81 -7.48 -18.28
CA GLN A 24 15.26 -6.43 -17.36
C GLN A 24 16.39 -6.94 -16.48
N GLU A 25 17.41 -6.09 -16.36
CA GLU A 25 18.57 -6.33 -15.52
C GLU A 25 18.71 -5.21 -14.48
N THR A 26 19.33 -5.54 -13.37
CA THR A 26 19.62 -4.58 -12.31
C THR A 26 21.06 -4.73 -11.84
N THR A 27 21.61 -3.64 -11.37
CA THR A 27 22.90 -3.60 -10.67
C THR A 27 22.77 -2.72 -9.44
N VAL A 28 23.59 -2.97 -8.42
CA VAL A 28 23.62 -2.17 -7.20
C VAL A 28 24.91 -1.36 -7.16
N ARG A 29 24.78 -0.06 -7.01
CA ARG A 29 25.91 0.83 -6.80
C ARG A 29 26.18 0.97 -5.31
N THR A 30 27.37 0.55 -4.88
CA THR A 30 27.85 0.70 -3.51
C THR A 30 28.93 1.77 -3.41
N GLY A 31 29.33 2.14 -2.20
CA GLY A 31 30.48 3.02 -1.98
C GLY A 31 31.83 2.45 -2.48
N TYR A 32 31.88 1.15 -2.75
CA TYR A 32 33.08 0.43 -3.21
C TYR A 32 33.06 0.08 -4.69
N GLY A 33 31.99 0.46 -5.42
CA GLY A 33 31.85 0.17 -6.85
C GLY A 33 30.45 -0.33 -7.21
N THR A 34 30.32 -0.80 -8.44
CA THR A 34 29.08 -1.37 -9.00
C THR A 34 29.18 -2.89 -9.01
N ILE A 35 28.17 -3.58 -8.53
CA ILE A 35 28.07 -5.05 -8.58
C ILE A 35 27.69 -5.48 -10.00
N ASP A 36 28.02 -6.70 -10.37
CA ASP A 36 27.65 -7.29 -11.66
C ASP A 36 26.15 -7.23 -11.91
N TRP A 37 25.79 -7.12 -13.17
CA TRP A 37 24.41 -7.10 -13.60
C TRP A 37 23.72 -8.44 -13.33
N SER A 38 22.53 -8.39 -12.76
CA SER A 38 21.71 -9.57 -12.49
C SER A 38 20.33 -9.40 -13.13
N GLN A 39 19.79 -10.49 -13.68
CA GLN A 39 18.46 -10.47 -14.28
C GLN A 39 17.35 -10.41 -13.24
N ILE A 40 16.34 -9.59 -13.51
CA ILE A 40 15.15 -9.48 -12.68
C ILE A 40 14.14 -10.52 -13.14
N GLY A 41 13.92 -11.55 -12.32
CA GLY A 41 12.99 -12.61 -12.64
C GLY A 41 11.56 -12.38 -12.20
N LYS A 42 11.32 -11.54 -11.18
CA LYS A 42 10.00 -11.32 -10.55
C LYS A 42 9.89 -9.90 -9.99
N GLY A 43 8.65 -9.44 -9.87
CA GLY A 43 8.30 -8.17 -9.24
C GLY A 43 8.03 -7.05 -10.22
N VAL A 44 7.75 -5.86 -9.67
CA VAL A 44 7.55 -4.62 -10.42
C VAL A 44 8.65 -3.63 -10.08
N ARG A 45 9.01 -2.78 -11.02
CA ARG A 45 10.11 -1.82 -10.86
C ARG A 45 9.73 -0.73 -9.86
N GLN A 46 10.53 -0.55 -8.82
CA GLN A 46 10.35 0.54 -7.86
C GLN A 46 10.55 1.90 -8.56
N GLY A 47 9.68 2.86 -8.26
CA GLY A 47 9.69 4.19 -8.89
C GLY A 47 9.07 4.27 -10.29
N CYS A 48 8.62 3.16 -10.87
CA CYS A 48 7.88 3.17 -12.13
C CYS A 48 6.42 3.56 -11.89
N ILE A 49 5.88 4.45 -12.71
CA ILE A 49 4.50 4.94 -12.60
C ILE A 49 3.45 3.81 -12.77
N LEU A 50 3.78 2.75 -13.50
CA LEU A 50 2.91 1.58 -13.72
C LEU A 50 2.90 0.59 -12.55
N SER A 51 3.94 0.58 -11.73
CA SER A 51 4.10 -0.43 -10.68
C SER A 51 2.98 -0.42 -9.64
N PRO A 52 2.50 0.73 -9.12
CA PRO A 52 1.35 0.74 -8.22
C PRO A 52 0.08 0.19 -8.86
N CYS A 53 -0.17 0.51 -10.14
CA CYS A 53 -1.34 0.00 -10.86
C CYS A 53 -1.27 -1.52 -11.02
N LEU A 54 -0.13 -2.06 -11.43
CA LEU A 54 0.07 -3.50 -11.59
C LEU A 54 -0.06 -4.24 -10.27
N PHE A 55 0.50 -3.69 -9.20
CA PHE A 55 0.35 -4.26 -7.87
C PHE A 55 -1.11 -4.26 -7.41
N ASN A 56 -1.84 -3.16 -7.66
CA ASN A 56 -3.26 -3.08 -7.35
C ASN A 56 -4.10 -4.11 -8.11
N PHE A 57 -3.80 -4.40 -9.38
CA PHE A 57 -4.46 -5.48 -10.12
C PHE A 57 -4.21 -6.84 -9.48
N TYR A 58 -2.97 -7.12 -9.08
CA TYR A 58 -2.63 -8.35 -8.38
C TYR A 58 -3.39 -8.51 -7.07
N ALA A 59 -3.40 -7.48 -6.27
CA ALA A 59 -4.06 -7.50 -5.00
C ALA A 59 -5.60 -7.58 -5.14
N GLU A 60 -6.18 -6.96 -6.18
CA GLU A 60 -7.60 -7.10 -6.50
C GLU A 60 -7.95 -8.52 -6.93
N TYR A 61 -7.12 -9.15 -7.74
CA TYR A 61 -7.25 -10.55 -8.13
C TYR A 61 -7.29 -11.49 -6.91
N ILE A 62 -6.36 -11.31 -5.98
CA ILE A 62 -6.33 -12.08 -4.73
C ILE A 62 -7.63 -11.93 -3.97
N MET A 63 -8.13 -10.71 -3.81
CA MET A 63 -9.35 -10.43 -3.05
C MET A 63 -10.61 -11.03 -3.69
N ARG A 64 -10.70 -11.00 -5.03
CA ARG A 64 -11.80 -11.64 -5.75
C ARG A 64 -11.80 -13.14 -5.55
N ASN A 65 -10.64 -13.78 -5.71
CA ASN A 65 -10.52 -15.23 -5.55
C ASN A 65 -10.71 -15.69 -4.10
N ALA A 66 -10.34 -14.85 -3.13
CA ALA A 66 -10.64 -15.11 -1.72
C ALA A 66 -12.15 -14.98 -1.37
N GLY A 67 -12.98 -14.51 -2.31
CA GLY A 67 -14.41 -14.31 -2.10
C GLY A 67 -14.73 -13.22 -1.07
N LEU A 68 -13.80 -12.29 -0.87
CA LEU A 68 -13.94 -11.22 0.12
C LEU A 68 -14.78 -10.03 -0.41
N GLU A 69 -15.12 -10.03 -1.70
CA GLU A 69 -15.97 -9.00 -2.30
C GLU A 69 -17.46 -9.25 -2.05
N GLU A 70 -17.87 -10.52 -2.06
CA GLU A 70 -19.26 -10.94 -1.93
C GLU A 70 -19.68 -11.21 -0.48
N ALA A 71 -18.74 -11.17 0.47
CA ALA A 71 -19.05 -11.43 1.85
C ALA A 71 -20.01 -10.35 2.38
N GLN A 72 -21.21 -10.78 2.81
CA GLN A 72 -22.12 -9.94 3.58
C GLN A 72 -21.54 -9.58 4.96
N ALA A 73 -20.42 -10.16 5.27
CA ALA A 73 -19.59 -10.01 6.44
C ALA A 73 -18.75 -8.72 6.37
N GLY A 74 -18.51 -8.11 7.52
CA GLY A 74 -17.79 -6.84 7.66
C GLY A 74 -18.61 -5.79 8.42
N ILE A 75 -17.99 -4.65 8.66
CA ILE A 75 -18.61 -3.57 9.43
C ILE A 75 -19.49 -2.72 8.50
N LYS A 76 -20.73 -2.47 8.87
CA LYS A 76 -21.64 -1.58 8.14
C LYS A 76 -21.34 -0.12 8.44
N ILE A 77 -20.90 0.62 7.42
CA ILE A 77 -20.70 2.07 7.51
C ILE A 77 -21.60 2.73 6.44
N ALA A 78 -22.50 3.61 6.87
CA ALA A 78 -23.46 4.30 6.00
C ALA A 78 -24.23 3.36 5.05
N GLY A 79 -24.65 2.19 5.55
CA GLY A 79 -25.41 1.19 4.79
C GLY A 79 -24.59 0.32 3.83
N ARG A 80 -23.26 0.51 3.77
CA ARG A 80 -22.35 -0.30 2.97
C ARG A 80 -21.53 -1.22 3.87
N ASN A 81 -21.37 -2.48 3.48
CA ASN A 81 -20.45 -3.39 4.14
C ASN A 81 -19.01 -3.03 3.75
N ILE A 82 -18.17 -2.79 4.75
CA ILE A 82 -16.75 -2.57 4.57
C ILE A 82 -16.01 -3.66 5.32
N ASN A 83 -15.49 -4.61 4.59
CA ASN A 83 -14.72 -5.75 5.12
C ASN A 83 -13.21 -5.59 4.89
N LYS A 84 -12.81 -4.72 3.98
CA LYS A 84 -11.40 -4.48 3.63
C LYS A 84 -11.14 -3.02 3.33
N LEU A 85 -9.95 -2.54 3.71
CA LEU A 85 -9.36 -1.30 3.21
C LEU A 85 -7.96 -1.62 2.73
N ARG A 86 -7.55 -0.99 1.63
CA ARG A 86 -6.25 -1.24 1.05
C ARG A 86 -5.57 0.04 0.62
N ASN A 87 -4.27 0.11 0.92
CA ASN A 87 -3.40 1.20 0.51
C ASN A 87 -2.06 0.59 0.08
N THR A 88 -1.85 0.47 -1.23
CA THR A 88 -0.69 -0.23 -1.81
C THR A 88 -0.53 -1.65 -1.28
N GLU A 89 0.57 -1.97 -0.59
CA GLU A 89 0.85 -3.28 0.03
C GLU A 89 0.16 -3.49 1.38
N ASP A 90 -0.33 -2.43 2.01
CA ASP A 90 -1.01 -2.52 3.30
C ASP A 90 -2.49 -2.84 3.10
N THR A 91 -2.93 -3.93 3.71
CA THR A 91 -4.33 -4.36 3.71
C THR A 91 -4.86 -4.39 5.14
N THR A 92 -6.04 -3.82 5.34
CA THR A 92 -6.78 -3.94 6.60
C THR A 92 -8.03 -4.78 6.34
N LEU A 93 -8.15 -5.90 7.04
CA LEU A 93 -9.35 -6.71 7.08
C LEU A 93 -10.20 -6.33 8.29
N ARG A 94 -11.51 -6.33 8.12
CA ARG A 94 -12.47 -6.00 9.17
C ARG A 94 -13.54 -7.05 9.25
N ALA A 95 -13.89 -7.44 10.46
CA ALA A 95 -14.96 -8.38 10.75
C ALA A 95 -15.64 -8.05 12.08
N GLU A 96 -16.85 -8.55 12.28
CA GLU A 96 -17.59 -8.40 13.53
C GLU A 96 -17.18 -9.46 14.58
N SER A 97 -16.59 -10.57 14.14
CA SER A 97 -16.12 -11.64 15.02
C SER A 97 -14.66 -12.04 14.72
N GLU A 98 -14.02 -12.62 15.73
CA GLU A 98 -12.66 -13.14 15.63
C GLU A 98 -12.55 -14.29 14.62
N GLU A 99 -13.52 -15.19 14.63
CA GLU A 99 -13.57 -16.34 13.72
C GLU A 99 -13.70 -15.90 12.26
N GLU A 100 -14.56 -14.92 12.01
CA GLU A 100 -14.74 -14.35 10.68
C GLU A 100 -13.46 -13.68 10.18
N LEU A 101 -12.80 -12.88 11.04
CA LEU A 101 -11.53 -12.24 10.71
C LEU A 101 -10.45 -13.26 10.39
N LYS A 102 -10.39 -14.35 11.17
CA LYS A 102 -9.45 -15.45 10.94
C LYS A 102 -9.69 -16.15 9.60
N ASN A 103 -10.96 -16.41 9.27
CA ASN A 103 -11.34 -16.99 7.99
C ASN A 103 -10.95 -16.08 6.81
N PHE A 104 -11.16 -14.76 6.92
CA PHE A 104 -10.75 -13.81 5.89
C PHE A 104 -9.25 -13.81 5.69
N LEU A 105 -8.50 -13.75 6.77
CA LEU A 105 -7.05 -13.74 6.73
C LEU A 105 -6.48 -15.03 6.12
N MET A 106 -7.04 -16.19 6.48
CA MET A 106 -6.59 -17.47 5.92
C MET A 106 -6.85 -17.57 4.43
N LYS A 107 -8.03 -17.14 3.96
CA LYS A 107 -8.37 -17.12 2.53
C LYS A 107 -7.45 -16.16 1.74
N GLU A 108 -7.24 -14.94 2.24
CA GLU A 108 -6.33 -13.98 1.63
C GLU A 108 -4.92 -14.55 1.53
N LYS A 109 -4.44 -15.16 2.60
CA LYS A 109 -3.12 -15.79 2.66
C LYS A 109 -2.98 -16.92 1.64
N GLU A 110 -3.94 -17.81 1.54
CA GLU A 110 -3.94 -18.92 0.57
C GLU A 110 -3.88 -18.40 -0.87
N GLU A 111 -4.71 -17.42 -1.22
CA GLU A 111 -4.71 -16.83 -2.56
C GLU A 111 -3.42 -16.03 -2.83
N SER A 112 -2.88 -15.33 -1.84
CA SER A 112 -1.61 -14.62 -1.95
C SER A 112 -0.44 -15.56 -2.26
N VAL A 113 -0.39 -16.72 -1.60
CA VAL A 113 0.67 -17.73 -1.82
C VAL A 113 0.61 -18.28 -3.25
N LYS A 114 -0.59 -18.51 -3.82
CA LYS A 114 -0.75 -18.99 -5.21
C LYS A 114 -0.12 -18.04 -6.23
N VAL A 115 -0.13 -16.74 -5.96
CA VAL A 115 0.47 -15.72 -6.85
C VAL A 115 1.89 -15.31 -6.44
N GLY A 116 2.47 -16.02 -5.46
CA GLY A 116 3.86 -15.81 -5.02
C GLY A 116 4.06 -14.66 -4.04
N LEU A 117 2.98 -14.13 -3.46
CA LEU A 117 3.04 -13.16 -2.36
C LEU A 117 2.95 -13.89 -1.01
N ARG A 118 3.59 -13.33 0.00
CA ARG A 118 3.56 -13.88 1.36
C ARG A 118 3.17 -12.81 2.35
N LEU A 119 2.25 -13.15 3.23
CA LEU A 119 1.91 -12.32 4.37
C LEU A 119 3.13 -12.16 5.29
N ASN A 120 3.39 -10.94 5.73
CA ASN A 120 4.43 -10.66 6.70
C ASN A 120 3.84 -10.70 8.12
N SER A 121 3.87 -11.88 8.76
CA SER A 121 3.33 -12.10 10.11
C SER A 121 3.88 -11.11 11.14
N LYS A 122 5.17 -10.76 11.04
CA LYS A 122 5.85 -9.83 11.97
C LYS A 122 5.36 -8.38 11.84
N LYS A 123 4.89 -7.97 10.66
CA LYS A 123 4.30 -6.64 10.43
C LYS A 123 2.79 -6.63 10.60
N THR A 124 2.16 -7.79 10.56
CA THR A 124 0.72 -7.91 10.76
C THR A 124 0.38 -7.65 12.21
N LYS A 125 -0.63 -6.82 12.42
CA LYS A 125 -1.12 -6.45 13.74
C LYS A 125 -2.62 -6.64 13.80
N ILE A 126 -3.13 -6.89 14.99
CA ILE A 126 -4.56 -7.00 15.23
C ILE A 126 -5.01 -5.92 16.19
N MET A 127 -6.15 -5.34 15.89
CA MET A 127 -6.81 -4.37 16.76
C MET A 127 -8.24 -4.80 16.98
N ALA A 128 -8.70 -4.74 18.22
CA ALA A 128 -10.07 -5.07 18.56
C ALA A 128 -10.61 -4.10 19.62
N SER A 129 -11.91 -3.85 19.57
CA SER A 129 -12.62 -3.07 20.59
C SER A 129 -12.81 -3.82 21.91
N ARG A 130 -12.54 -5.13 21.95
CA ARG A 130 -12.57 -5.98 23.15
C ARG A 130 -11.24 -6.69 23.33
N SER A 131 -10.96 -7.12 24.55
CA SER A 131 -9.75 -7.89 24.84
C SER A 131 -9.70 -9.19 24.06
N ILE A 132 -8.67 -9.37 23.24
CA ILE A 132 -8.33 -10.62 22.58
C ILE A 132 -7.19 -11.28 23.36
N THR A 133 -7.32 -12.56 23.68
CA THR A 133 -6.37 -13.26 24.55
C THR A 133 -5.07 -13.62 23.84
N SER A 134 -5.11 -14.10 22.63
CA SER A 134 -3.92 -14.33 21.78
C SER A 134 -4.35 -14.67 20.36
N TRP A 135 -3.60 -14.17 19.40
CA TRP A 135 -3.78 -14.49 17.98
C TRP A 135 -2.48 -15.05 17.40
N GLU A 136 -2.60 -16.12 16.63
CA GLU A 136 -1.45 -16.76 15.99
C GLU A 136 -1.72 -16.95 14.50
N ILE A 137 -0.69 -16.66 13.71
CA ILE A 137 -0.63 -16.94 12.27
C ILE A 137 0.59 -17.82 12.05
N ASP A 138 0.40 -19.04 11.54
CA ASP A 138 1.47 -20.01 11.30
C ASP A 138 2.33 -20.35 12.53
N GLY A 139 1.73 -20.34 13.71
CA GLY A 139 2.45 -20.54 14.97
C GLY A 139 3.24 -19.31 15.45
N GLU A 140 3.17 -18.20 14.74
CA GLU A 140 3.72 -16.91 15.19
C GLU A 140 2.64 -16.08 15.85
N ARG A 141 2.92 -15.57 17.04
CA ARG A 141 1.98 -14.70 17.77
C ARG A 141 1.87 -13.34 17.09
N VAL A 142 0.64 -12.91 16.79
CA VAL A 142 0.35 -11.59 16.25
C VAL A 142 0.24 -10.58 17.37
N GLU A 143 0.87 -9.43 17.20
CA GLU A 143 0.83 -8.33 18.16
C GLU A 143 -0.57 -7.69 18.16
N THR A 144 -1.17 -7.57 19.34
CA THR A 144 -2.40 -6.80 19.55
C THR A 144 -2.03 -5.38 19.89
N VAL A 145 -2.58 -4.42 19.16
CA VAL A 145 -2.27 -2.99 19.31
C VAL A 145 -3.55 -2.19 19.61
N PRO A 146 -3.47 -1.13 20.43
CA PRO A 146 -4.60 -0.24 20.69
C PRO A 146 -4.86 0.75 19.55
N ASP A 147 -3.85 1.01 18.74
CA ASP A 147 -3.87 1.95 17.61
C ASP A 147 -2.92 1.51 16.52
N PHE A 148 -3.12 1.99 15.30
CA PHE A 148 -2.19 1.83 14.18
C PHE A 148 -2.39 2.93 13.13
N ILE A 149 -1.35 3.14 12.31
CA ILE A 149 -1.40 4.11 11.21
C ILE A 149 -1.69 3.38 9.90
N PHE A 150 -2.79 3.75 9.25
CA PHE A 150 -3.18 3.25 7.95
C PHE A 150 -3.41 4.41 6.97
N GLY A 151 -2.75 4.38 5.82
CA GLY A 151 -2.86 5.45 4.81
C GLY A 151 -2.51 6.84 5.35
N GLY A 152 -1.62 6.91 6.36
CA GLY A 152 -1.23 8.15 7.02
C GLY A 152 -2.20 8.66 8.09
N SER A 153 -3.28 7.93 8.38
CA SER A 153 -4.24 8.25 9.46
C SER A 153 -4.09 7.29 10.63
N GLU A 154 -4.09 7.81 11.84
CA GLU A 154 -4.10 7.03 13.07
C GLU A 154 -5.53 6.54 13.36
N ILE A 155 -5.67 5.24 13.53
CA ILE A 155 -6.92 4.56 13.84
C ILE A 155 -6.79 3.92 15.20
N THR A 156 -7.75 4.16 16.09
CA THR A 156 -7.78 3.68 17.47
C THR A 156 -8.88 2.65 17.68
N ALA A 157 -8.69 1.72 18.60
CA ALA A 157 -9.65 0.64 18.89
C ALA A 157 -10.96 1.16 19.50
N ASP A 158 -10.92 2.28 20.22
CA ASP A 158 -12.09 2.94 20.82
C ASP A 158 -12.82 3.87 19.84
N GLY A 159 -12.24 4.13 18.65
CA GLY A 159 -12.81 5.03 17.64
C GLY A 159 -12.64 6.52 17.97
N ASP A 160 -11.87 6.89 19.00
CA ASP A 160 -11.60 8.31 19.31
C ASP A 160 -10.61 8.91 18.30
N CYS A 161 -11.09 9.86 17.49
CA CYS A 161 -10.27 10.57 16.51
C CYS A 161 -9.57 11.82 17.08
N SER A 162 -9.74 12.15 18.34
CA SER A 162 -9.20 13.38 18.95
C SER A 162 -7.69 13.47 18.84
N HIS A 163 -7.00 12.34 19.00
CA HIS A 163 -5.55 12.25 18.91
C HIS A 163 -5.08 12.50 17.46
N GLU A 164 -5.71 11.87 16.49
CA GLU A 164 -5.41 12.06 15.05
C GLU A 164 -5.65 13.51 14.62
N ILE A 165 -6.73 14.14 15.05
CA ILE A 165 -7.01 15.56 14.76
C ILE A 165 -5.87 16.44 15.28
N LYS A 166 -5.46 16.26 16.53
CA LYS A 166 -4.35 17.01 17.14
C LYS A 166 -3.04 16.78 16.40
N ARG A 167 -2.74 15.52 16.05
CA ARG A 167 -1.55 15.13 15.29
C ARG A 167 -1.52 15.83 13.92
N ARG A 168 -2.63 15.83 13.18
CA ARG A 168 -2.72 16.51 11.88
C ARG A 168 -2.59 18.02 11.99
N LEU A 169 -3.17 18.63 12.98
CA LEU A 169 -3.01 20.06 13.24
C LEU A 169 -1.55 20.42 13.51
N LEU A 170 -0.83 19.62 14.30
CA LEU A 170 0.59 19.81 14.57
C LEU A 170 1.45 19.64 13.32
N LEU A 171 1.18 18.62 12.50
CA LEU A 171 1.87 18.41 11.23
C LEU A 171 1.63 19.59 10.26
N GLY A 172 0.39 20.04 10.12
CA GLY A 172 0.05 21.20 9.30
C GLY A 172 0.77 22.46 9.75
N ARG A 173 0.77 22.73 11.07
CA ARG A 173 1.50 23.86 11.66
C ARG A 173 3.00 23.77 11.37
N LYS A 174 3.62 22.58 11.52
CA LYS A 174 5.05 22.37 11.22
C LYS A 174 5.37 22.66 9.76
N VAL A 175 4.55 22.20 8.81
CA VAL A 175 4.73 22.47 7.38
C VAL A 175 4.61 23.97 7.10
N MET A 176 3.61 24.64 7.65
CA MET A 176 3.43 26.09 7.52
C MET A 176 4.64 26.87 8.06
N THR A 177 5.14 26.49 9.24
CA THR A 177 6.32 27.14 9.84
C THR A 177 7.56 26.94 8.96
N ASN A 178 7.78 25.73 8.43
CA ASN A 178 8.90 25.45 7.54
C ASN A 178 8.83 26.25 6.22
N LEU A 179 7.62 26.42 5.67
CA LEU A 179 7.42 27.26 4.47
C LEU A 179 7.66 28.74 4.73
N LEU A 180 7.32 29.23 5.93
CA LEU A 180 7.58 30.62 6.30
C LEU A 180 9.05 30.90 6.65
N CYS A 181 9.80 29.86 7.08
CA CYS A 181 11.23 29.96 7.40
C CYS A 181 12.14 29.64 6.21
N SER A 182 11.63 29.00 5.15
CA SER A 182 12.35 28.93 3.87
C SER A 182 12.30 30.32 3.23
N GLU A 183 13.46 30.90 2.95
CA GLU A 183 13.69 32.28 2.46
C GLU A 183 12.64 32.73 1.44
N PRO A 184 12.24 34.03 1.47
CA PRO A 184 11.36 34.58 0.47
C PRO A 184 11.99 34.35 -0.91
N LEU A 185 11.29 33.60 -1.75
CA LEU A 185 11.57 33.53 -3.19
C LEU A 185 11.80 34.94 -3.65
N SER A 186 13.05 35.26 -4.04
CA SER A 186 13.41 36.55 -4.61
C SER A 186 12.65 36.73 -5.93
N LEU A 187 11.46 37.30 -5.85
CA LEU A 187 10.61 37.69 -6.97
C LEU A 187 11.14 38.93 -7.72
N ASN A 188 12.42 39.27 -7.54
CA ASN A 188 13.08 40.39 -8.23
C ASN A 188 14.29 39.91 -9.03
N ARG A 189 14.07 39.21 -10.14
CA ARG A 189 14.97 39.35 -11.29
C ARG A 189 14.30 40.28 -12.31
N PRO A 190 14.82 41.49 -12.54
CA PRO A 190 14.44 42.29 -13.69
C PRO A 190 14.77 41.47 -14.94
N ARG A 191 13.81 41.28 -15.83
CA ARG A 191 14.08 40.79 -17.18
C ARG A 191 14.96 41.83 -17.87
N GLU A 192 16.23 41.57 -18.01
CA GLU A 192 17.08 42.27 -18.98
C GLU A 192 16.45 42.07 -20.36
N ARG A 193 15.99 43.18 -20.92
CA ARG A 193 15.58 43.24 -22.32
C ARG A 193 16.83 43.04 -23.17
N ALA A 194 16.90 41.91 -23.85
CA ALA A 194 17.86 41.72 -24.93
C ALA A 194 17.61 42.78 -25.99
N SER A 195 18.63 43.63 -26.24
CA SER A 195 18.64 44.56 -27.36
C SER A 195 18.77 43.77 -28.67
N PRO A 196 18.04 44.17 -29.76
CA PRO A 196 18.16 43.48 -31.03
C PRO A 196 19.53 43.72 -31.66
N PRO A 197 20.10 42.78 -32.43
CA PRO A 197 21.37 42.97 -33.13
C PRO A 197 21.19 43.94 -34.28
N ARG A 198 22.23 44.77 -34.48
CA ARG A 198 22.38 45.69 -35.65
C ARG A 198 22.77 44.90 -36.89
#